data_a58c92c88de61829ace6895e04009f62
#
_entry.id   a58c92c88de61829ace6895e04009f62
#
_cell.length_a   1.000
_cell.length_b   1.000
_cell.length_c   1.000
_cell.angle_alpha   90.00
_cell.angle_beta   90.00
_cell.angle_gamma   90.00
#
_symmetry.space_group_name_H-M   'P 1'
#
loop_
_entity.id
_entity.type
_entity.pdbx_description
1 polymer ?
#
loop_
_entity_poly.entity_id
_entity_poly.type
_entity_poly.pdbx_seq_one_letter_code
_entity_poly.pdbx_strand_id
1 'polypeptide(L)'
;TEKSRHERGKRMLKGIPKILSPELLKVLCEMGHSDRLVIADGNFPAESMGKDAVVIRMDGHGTTEILDAILQVFPLDSYVEHPLNLMEVMPGDPVETPIWENYEKIIAKHDSRGGSAIGQIERFAFYEEAKKVYAIIATGESALYANIMLQKGVVTE
;
A
#
# COMPACT_ATOMS: atom_id res chain seq x y z
N THR A 1 15.40 -5.07 26.70
CA THR A 1 15.98 -6.24 26.05
C THR A 1 16.83 -5.83 24.85
N GLU A 2 17.77 -6.65 24.44
CA GLU A 2 18.59 -6.39 23.25
C GLU A 2 17.75 -6.23 21.99
N LYS A 3 16.72 -7.06 21.81
CA LYS A 3 15.77 -6.97 20.71
C LYS A 3 15.07 -5.60 20.70
N SER A 4 14.61 -5.16 21.85
CA SER A 4 13.96 -3.86 22.03
C SER A 4 14.89 -2.70 21.71
N ARG A 5 16.17 -2.76 22.13
CA ARG A 5 17.18 -1.74 21.78
C ARG A 5 17.48 -1.72 20.30
N HIS A 6 17.60 -2.92 19.69
CA HIS A 6 17.88 -3.04 18.25
C HIS A 6 16.73 -2.47 17.42
N GLU A 7 15.48 -2.79 17.78
CA GLU A 7 14.30 -2.24 17.11
C GLU A 7 14.21 -0.72 17.26
N ARG A 8 14.50 -0.19 18.46
CA ARG A 8 14.54 1.26 18.70
C ARG A 8 15.62 1.96 17.87
N GLY A 9 16.78 1.32 17.71
CA GLY A 9 17.87 1.84 16.88
C GLY A 9 17.55 1.92 15.39
N LYS A 10 16.50 1.21 14.93
CA LYS A 10 16.03 1.23 13.53
C LYS A 10 15.02 2.32 13.22
N ARG A 11 14.58 3.07 14.21
CA ARG A 11 13.53 4.09 14.03
C ARG A 11 14.08 5.47 14.31
N MET A 12 13.88 6.39 13.35
CA MET A 12 14.29 7.79 13.50
C MET A 12 13.30 8.59 14.34
N LEU A 13 12.03 8.19 14.35
CA LEU A 13 10.97 8.74 15.18
C LEU A 13 10.37 7.65 16.06
N LYS A 14 10.00 8.01 17.29
CA LYS A 14 9.36 7.07 18.22
C LYS A 14 8.03 6.60 17.62
N GLY A 15 7.84 5.28 17.58
CA GLY A 15 6.60 4.67 17.11
C GLY A 15 6.40 4.67 15.59
N ILE A 16 7.32 5.25 14.83
CA ILE A 16 7.21 5.34 13.37
C ILE A 16 8.23 4.39 12.73
N PRO A 17 7.82 3.48 11.86
CA PRO A 17 8.76 2.63 11.14
C PRO A 17 9.77 3.44 10.33
N LYS A 18 11.03 3.05 10.42
CA LYS A 18 12.14 3.73 9.73
C LYS A 18 11.94 3.79 8.21
N ILE A 19 11.32 2.79 7.62
CA ILE A 19 11.08 2.71 6.17
C ILE A 19 10.19 3.86 5.67
N LEU A 20 9.38 4.44 6.55
CA LEU A 20 8.56 5.60 6.21
C LEU A 20 9.47 6.83 6.17
N SER A 21 9.96 7.16 4.96
CA SER A 21 10.82 8.32 4.73
C SER A 21 10.09 9.63 5.02
N PRO A 22 10.82 10.74 5.20
CA PRO A 22 10.18 12.06 5.36
C PRO A 22 9.24 12.39 4.22
N GLU A 23 9.61 12.08 2.97
CA GLU A 23 8.78 12.31 1.80
C GLU A 23 7.48 11.49 1.87
N LEU A 24 7.57 10.21 2.22
CA LEU A 24 6.40 9.34 2.33
C LEU A 24 5.51 9.78 3.48
N LEU A 25 6.07 10.10 4.64
CA LEU A 25 5.32 10.59 5.79
C LEU A 25 4.56 11.88 5.45
N LYS A 26 5.20 12.79 4.73
CA LYS A 26 4.57 14.03 4.28
C LYS A 26 3.33 13.73 3.44
N VAL A 27 3.45 12.83 2.47
CA VAL A 27 2.35 12.42 1.60
C VAL A 27 1.21 11.80 2.40
N LEU A 28 1.52 10.85 3.28
CA LEU A 28 0.49 10.18 4.10
C LEU A 28 -0.24 11.18 5.00
N CYS A 29 0.48 12.18 5.52
CA CYS A 29 -0.09 13.22 6.36
C CYS A 29 -0.98 14.19 5.57
N GLU A 30 -0.59 14.53 4.33
CA GLU A 30 -1.35 15.43 3.46
C GLU A 30 -2.64 14.82 2.92
N MET A 31 -2.68 13.49 2.76
CA MET A 31 -3.86 12.80 2.26
C MET A 31 -5.05 12.97 3.19
N GLY A 32 -6.19 13.27 2.63
CA GLY A 32 -7.44 13.40 3.36
C GLY A 32 -8.33 12.17 3.22
N HIS A 33 -9.52 12.24 3.82
CA HIS A 33 -10.51 11.16 3.72
C HIS A 33 -10.87 10.88 2.27
N SER A 34 -10.88 9.63 1.91
CA SER A 34 -11.12 9.06 0.58
C SER A 34 -9.98 9.23 -0.44
N ASP A 35 -8.93 9.96 -0.12
CA ASP A 35 -7.75 9.97 -0.97
C ASP A 35 -7.14 8.57 -1.02
N ARG A 36 -6.59 8.22 -2.17
CA ARG A 36 -6.05 6.87 -2.42
C ARG A 36 -4.57 6.93 -2.77
N LEU A 37 -3.88 5.83 -2.48
CA LEU A 37 -2.51 5.61 -2.94
C LEU A 37 -2.38 4.21 -3.52
N VAL A 38 -1.41 4.02 -4.40
CA VAL A 38 -1.04 2.70 -4.94
C VAL A 38 0.35 2.35 -4.45
N ILE A 39 0.49 1.14 -3.91
CA ILE A 39 1.81 0.53 -3.70
C ILE A 39 2.02 -0.39 -4.90
N ALA A 40 2.94 -0.01 -5.77
CA ALA A 40 3.12 -0.62 -7.08
C ALA A 40 4.28 -1.60 -7.10
N ASP A 41 4.11 -2.72 -7.83
CA ASP A 41 5.20 -3.66 -8.06
C ASP A 41 6.23 -3.10 -9.05
N GLY A 42 7.33 -3.85 -9.26
CA GLY A 42 8.42 -3.38 -10.10
C GLY A 42 8.09 -3.26 -11.59
N ASN A 43 7.00 -3.85 -12.03
CA ASN A 43 6.56 -3.81 -13.43
C ASN A 43 5.48 -2.75 -13.70
N PHE A 44 4.93 -2.15 -12.64
CA PHE A 44 3.88 -1.15 -12.79
C PHE A 44 4.43 0.14 -13.39
N PRO A 45 3.75 0.74 -14.37
CA PRO A 45 4.23 1.96 -15.02
C PRO A 45 3.95 3.20 -14.14
N ALA A 46 4.63 3.28 -13.00
CA ALA A 46 4.36 4.29 -11.97
C ALA A 46 4.54 5.72 -12.49
N GLU A 47 5.60 5.99 -13.26
CA GLU A 47 5.87 7.35 -13.75
C GLU A 47 4.83 7.80 -14.78
N SER A 48 4.42 6.92 -15.70
CA SER A 48 3.42 7.28 -16.70
C SER A 48 2.01 7.35 -16.11
N MET A 49 1.66 6.46 -15.19
CA MET A 49 0.36 6.51 -14.51
C MET A 49 0.28 7.67 -13.52
N GLY A 50 1.40 8.03 -12.91
CA GLY A 50 1.47 9.03 -11.85
C GLY A 50 1.79 10.44 -12.32
N LYS A 51 1.50 10.80 -13.58
CA LYS A 51 1.77 12.16 -14.08
C LYS A 51 1.10 13.25 -13.25
N ASP A 52 -0.08 12.97 -12.73
CA ASP A 52 -0.85 13.89 -11.89
C ASP A 52 -0.80 13.52 -10.41
N ALA A 53 0.05 12.56 -10.03
CA ALA A 53 0.20 12.08 -8.67
C ALA A 53 1.60 12.36 -8.14
N VAL A 54 1.78 12.24 -6.83
CA VAL A 54 3.12 12.22 -6.25
C VAL A 54 3.67 10.81 -6.41
N VAL A 55 4.80 10.68 -7.10
CA VAL A 55 5.47 9.38 -7.26
C VAL A 55 6.66 9.33 -6.31
N ILE A 56 6.65 8.32 -5.44
CA ILE A 56 7.75 8.10 -4.48
C ILE A 56 8.47 6.82 -4.87
N ARG A 57 9.78 6.92 -5.15
CA ARG A 57 10.60 5.76 -5.52
C ARG A 57 11.11 5.05 -4.28
N MET A 58 10.81 3.75 -4.19
CA MET A 58 11.31 2.86 -3.12
C MET A 58 11.76 1.54 -3.73
N ASP A 59 12.56 1.61 -4.78
CA ASP A 59 12.97 0.47 -5.63
C ASP A 59 13.70 -0.63 -4.87
N GLY A 60 14.35 -0.32 -3.76
CA GLY A 60 15.06 -1.31 -2.93
C GLY A 60 14.17 -2.09 -1.96
N HIS A 61 12.87 -1.89 -1.99
CA HIS A 61 11.93 -2.48 -1.03
C HIS A 61 10.81 -3.25 -1.74
N GLY A 62 10.26 -4.25 -1.03
CA GLY A 62 9.09 -4.96 -1.50
C GLY A 62 7.79 -4.35 -0.98
N THR A 63 6.68 -4.75 -1.59
CA THR A 63 5.37 -4.16 -1.25
C THR A 63 4.88 -4.55 0.14
N THR A 64 5.19 -5.75 0.61
CA THR A 64 4.68 -6.23 1.90
C THR A 64 5.21 -5.43 3.09
N GLU A 65 6.51 -5.14 3.11
CA GLU A 65 7.11 -4.36 4.20
C GLU A 65 6.61 -2.91 4.19
N ILE A 66 6.38 -2.34 3.00
CA ILE A 66 5.85 -0.99 2.86
C ILE A 66 4.39 -0.94 3.31
N LEU A 67 3.58 -1.92 2.91
CA LEU A 67 2.18 -2.00 3.34
C LEU A 67 2.06 -2.09 4.85
N ASP A 68 2.85 -2.97 5.47
CA ASP A 68 2.83 -3.14 6.92
C ASP A 68 3.20 -1.85 7.65
N ALA A 69 4.24 -1.17 7.17
CA ALA A 69 4.67 0.09 7.75
C ALA A 69 3.61 1.20 7.61
N ILE A 70 3.03 1.34 6.43
CA ILE A 70 1.98 2.34 6.17
C ILE A 70 0.77 2.12 7.07
N LEU A 71 0.32 0.89 7.20
CA LEU A 71 -0.87 0.57 8.00
C LEU A 71 -0.69 0.83 9.50
N GLN A 72 0.53 1.01 9.98
CA GLN A 72 0.77 1.43 11.37
C GLN A 72 0.34 2.88 11.62
N VAL A 73 0.27 3.70 10.59
CA VAL A 73 -0.02 5.15 10.72
C VAL A 73 -1.19 5.60 9.85
N PHE A 74 -1.69 4.73 8.98
CA PHE A 74 -2.67 5.08 7.96
C PHE A 74 -3.99 4.36 8.24
N PRO A 75 -5.07 5.09 8.55
CA PRO A 75 -6.37 4.46 8.75
C PRO A 75 -6.99 4.05 7.42
N LEU A 76 -7.50 2.83 7.33
CA LEU A 76 -8.28 2.40 6.18
C LEU A 76 -9.71 2.92 6.28
N ASP A 77 -10.29 3.29 5.15
CA ASP A 77 -11.63 3.86 5.10
C ASP A 77 -12.67 2.83 5.56
N SER A 78 -13.41 3.18 6.61
CA SER A 78 -14.48 2.34 7.16
C SER A 78 -15.83 2.56 6.49
N TYR A 79 -15.95 3.59 5.65
CA TYR A 79 -17.19 3.93 4.95
C TYR A 79 -17.37 3.18 3.65
N VAL A 80 -16.34 2.45 3.19
CA VAL A 80 -16.41 1.62 1.99
C VAL A 80 -16.14 0.15 2.35
N GLU A 81 -16.74 -0.75 1.60
CA GLU A 81 -16.58 -2.19 1.83
C GLU A 81 -15.14 -2.65 1.59
N HIS A 82 -14.50 -2.12 0.55
CA HIS A 82 -13.15 -2.50 0.16
C HIS A 82 -12.22 -1.30 0.09
N PRO A 83 -11.63 -0.87 1.23
CA PRO A 83 -10.64 0.21 1.22
C PRO A 83 -9.30 -0.20 0.64
N LEU A 84 -9.10 -1.49 0.35
CA LEU A 84 -7.94 -2.00 -0.37
C LEU A 84 -8.43 -2.73 -1.61
N ASN A 85 -7.76 -2.52 -2.74
CA ASN A 85 -8.10 -3.20 -3.97
C ASN A 85 -6.86 -3.72 -4.68
N LEU A 86 -6.94 -4.97 -5.12
CA LEU A 86 -5.92 -5.63 -5.94
C LEU A 86 -6.38 -5.59 -7.40
N MET A 87 -5.42 -5.68 -8.31
CA MET A 87 -5.72 -5.88 -9.72
C MET A 87 -6.13 -7.34 -9.94
N GLU A 88 -7.32 -7.54 -10.50
CA GLU A 88 -7.82 -8.87 -10.82
C GLU A 88 -6.88 -9.57 -11.81
N VAL A 89 -6.66 -10.86 -11.62
CA VAL A 89 -5.88 -11.66 -12.55
C VAL A 89 -6.61 -11.74 -13.89
N MET A 90 -5.89 -11.50 -14.99
CA MET A 90 -6.47 -11.55 -16.33
C MET A 90 -7.06 -12.93 -16.63
N PRO A 91 -8.26 -13.00 -17.23
CA PRO A 91 -8.85 -14.28 -17.63
C PRO A 91 -7.89 -15.09 -18.50
N GLY A 92 -7.69 -16.36 -18.14
CA GLY A 92 -6.81 -17.25 -18.88
C GLY A 92 -5.33 -17.16 -18.51
N ASP A 93 -4.94 -16.22 -17.65
CA ASP A 93 -3.57 -16.15 -17.13
C ASP A 93 -3.39 -17.20 -16.01
N PRO A 94 -2.48 -18.18 -16.17
CA PRO A 94 -2.35 -19.28 -15.22
C PRO A 94 -1.50 -18.96 -13.99
N VAL A 95 -1.31 -17.69 -13.66
CA VAL A 95 -0.45 -17.29 -12.55
C VAL A 95 -1.13 -17.48 -11.20
N GLU A 96 -0.34 -17.87 -10.20
CA GLU A 96 -0.73 -17.86 -8.81
C GLU A 96 -0.30 -16.55 -8.16
N THR A 97 -0.98 -16.17 -7.09
CA THR A 97 -0.75 -14.91 -6.40
C THR A 97 -0.50 -15.13 -4.90
N PRO A 98 0.60 -15.81 -4.53
CA PRO A 98 0.85 -16.12 -3.13
C PRO A 98 1.03 -14.86 -2.26
N ILE A 99 1.47 -13.75 -2.83
CA ILE A 99 1.61 -12.49 -2.09
C ILE A 99 0.27 -11.97 -1.56
N TRP A 100 -0.85 -12.32 -2.18
CA TRP A 100 -2.16 -11.91 -1.71
C TRP A 100 -2.49 -12.47 -0.32
N GLU A 101 -2.05 -13.69 -0.02
CA GLU A 101 -2.19 -14.29 1.33
C GLU A 101 -1.37 -13.51 2.36
N ASN A 102 -0.18 -13.05 1.97
CA ASN A 102 0.65 -12.22 2.82
C ASN A 102 -0.04 -10.88 3.10
N TYR A 103 -0.67 -10.28 2.09
CA TYR A 103 -1.44 -9.04 2.27
C TYR A 103 -2.59 -9.25 3.26
N GLU A 104 -3.34 -10.35 3.15
CA GLU A 104 -4.42 -10.64 4.08
C GLU A 104 -3.94 -10.72 5.53
N LYS A 105 -2.81 -11.39 5.77
CA LYS A 105 -2.19 -11.51 7.09
C LYS A 105 -1.74 -10.16 7.63
N ILE A 106 -1.14 -9.34 6.79
CA ILE A 106 -0.69 -8.00 7.19
C ILE A 106 -1.88 -7.13 7.56
N ILE A 107 -2.91 -7.11 6.73
CA ILE A 107 -4.10 -6.31 6.96
C ILE A 107 -4.80 -6.73 8.24
N ALA A 108 -4.89 -8.03 8.53
CA ALA A 108 -5.51 -8.55 9.74
C ALA A 108 -4.84 -8.05 11.03
N LYS A 109 -3.56 -7.67 10.98
CA LYS A 109 -2.87 -7.07 12.14
C LYS A 109 -3.32 -5.65 12.43
N HIS A 110 -3.87 -4.94 11.45
CA HIS A 110 -4.15 -3.51 11.54
C HIS A 110 -5.64 -3.17 11.39
N ASP A 111 -6.43 -4.05 10.80
CA ASP A 111 -7.86 -3.83 10.57
C ASP A 111 -8.61 -5.12 10.88
N SER A 112 -9.65 -5.01 11.69
CA SER A 112 -10.43 -6.18 12.15
C SER A 112 -11.15 -6.91 11.00
N ARG A 113 -11.36 -6.25 9.87
CA ARG A 113 -11.99 -6.88 8.70
C ARG A 113 -11.07 -7.90 8.02
N GLY A 114 -9.73 -7.75 8.21
CA GLY A 114 -8.75 -8.64 7.59
C GLY A 114 -8.93 -8.73 6.08
N GLY A 115 -8.90 -9.95 5.54
CA GLY A 115 -9.05 -10.18 4.09
C GLY A 115 -10.36 -9.70 3.50
N SER A 116 -11.42 -9.54 4.30
CA SER A 116 -12.70 -9.02 3.79
C SER A 116 -12.65 -7.55 3.37
N ALA A 117 -11.62 -6.82 3.80
CA ALA A 117 -11.38 -5.44 3.38
C ALA A 117 -10.81 -5.32 1.97
N ILE A 118 -10.38 -6.43 1.37
CA ILE A 118 -9.74 -6.44 0.05
C ILE A 118 -10.76 -6.75 -1.03
N GLY A 119 -10.86 -5.84 -2.00
CA GLY A 119 -11.60 -6.07 -3.24
C GLY A 119 -10.65 -6.29 -4.40
N GLN A 120 -11.22 -6.54 -5.57
CA GLN A 120 -10.45 -6.67 -6.81
C GLN A 120 -11.06 -5.79 -7.89
N ILE A 121 -10.19 -5.20 -8.69
CA ILE A 121 -10.58 -4.33 -9.81
C ILE A 121 -9.99 -4.92 -11.08
N GLU A 122 -10.79 -5.01 -12.14
CA GLU A 122 -10.33 -5.45 -13.45
C GLU A 122 -9.13 -4.60 -13.90
N ARG A 123 -8.20 -5.19 -14.64
CA ARG A 123 -6.90 -4.60 -14.98
C ARG A 123 -6.99 -3.18 -15.56
N PHE A 124 -7.80 -2.99 -16.59
CA PHE A 124 -7.89 -1.69 -17.25
C PHE A 124 -8.59 -0.65 -16.37
N ALA A 125 -9.59 -1.08 -15.61
CA ALA A 125 -10.24 -0.22 -14.62
C ALA A 125 -9.26 0.15 -13.51
N PHE A 126 -8.39 -0.76 -13.09
CA PHE A 126 -7.33 -0.46 -12.11
C PHE A 126 -6.39 0.64 -12.63
N TYR A 127 -5.94 0.55 -13.88
CA TYR A 127 -5.10 1.58 -14.48
C TYR A 127 -5.81 2.93 -14.53
N GLU A 128 -7.09 2.95 -14.90
CA GLU A 128 -7.85 4.20 -14.95
C GLU A 128 -8.01 4.83 -13.56
N GLU A 129 -8.29 4.00 -12.53
CA GLU A 129 -8.35 4.49 -11.15
C GLU A 129 -6.99 4.94 -10.64
N ALA A 130 -5.91 4.25 -11.01
CA ALA A 130 -4.55 4.60 -10.60
C ALA A 130 -4.13 5.99 -11.10
N LYS A 131 -4.64 6.43 -12.25
CA LYS A 131 -4.37 7.79 -12.76
C LYS A 131 -4.96 8.89 -11.88
N LYS A 132 -5.91 8.56 -11.02
CA LYS A 132 -6.64 9.52 -10.17
C LYS A 132 -6.15 9.52 -8.72
N VAL A 133 -5.19 8.67 -8.36
CA VAL A 133 -4.74 8.58 -6.96
C VAL A 133 -3.87 9.76 -6.58
N TYR A 134 -3.79 10.02 -5.28
CA TYR A 134 -2.95 11.07 -4.73
C TYR A 134 -1.46 10.76 -4.89
N ALA A 135 -1.08 9.50 -4.66
CA ALA A 135 0.32 9.07 -4.70
C ALA A 135 0.48 7.65 -5.23
N ILE A 136 1.63 7.38 -5.84
CA ILE A 136 2.05 6.04 -6.24
C ILE A 136 3.43 5.79 -5.64
N ILE A 137 3.55 4.71 -4.89
CA ILE A 137 4.82 4.27 -4.32
C ILE A 137 5.37 3.18 -5.25
N ALA A 138 6.44 3.51 -5.96
CA ALA A 138 7.10 2.58 -6.88
C ALA A 138 8.12 1.73 -6.12
N THR A 139 7.92 0.41 -6.14
CA THR A 139 8.79 -0.53 -5.41
C THR A 139 9.56 -1.43 -6.36
N GLY A 140 10.47 -2.21 -5.80
CA GLY A 140 11.19 -3.26 -6.53
C GLY A 140 10.56 -4.64 -6.42
N GLU A 141 9.27 -4.72 -6.03
CA GLU A 141 8.60 -6.00 -5.86
C GLU A 141 8.56 -6.80 -7.15
N SER A 142 9.00 -8.05 -7.09
CA SER A 142 9.03 -8.95 -8.25
C SER A 142 7.81 -9.85 -8.38
N ALA A 143 6.97 -9.94 -7.34
CA ALA A 143 5.76 -10.76 -7.39
C ALA A 143 4.76 -10.19 -8.41
N LEU A 144 4.09 -11.08 -9.14
CA LEU A 144 3.07 -10.70 -10.11
C LEU A 144 1.77 -10.32 -9.41
N TYR A 145 1.04 -9.37 -9.99
CA TYR A 145 -0.25 -8.89 -9.47
C TYR A 145 -0.14 -8.38 -8.02
N ALA A 146 0.99 -7.75 -7.69
CA ALA A 146 1.28 -7.27 -6.35
C ALA A 146 0.86 -5.82 -6.12
N ASN A 147 0.33 -5.14 -7.13
CA ASN A 147 -0.16 -3.76 -6.98
C ASN A 147 -1.36 -3.72 -6.05
N ILE A 148 -1.32 -2.85 -5.05
CA ILE A 148 -2.42 -2.71 -4.11
C ILE A 148 -2.76 -1.23 -3.92
N MET A 149 -4.05 -0.90 -4.02
CA MET A 149 -4.56 0.45 -3.87
C MET A 149 -5.23 0.59 -2.51
N LEU A 150 -4.86 1.62 -1.75
CA LEU A 150 -5.38 1.89 -0.42
C LEU A 150 -6.20 3.18 -0.43
N GLN A 151 -7.36 3.18 0.23
CA GLN A 151 -8.18 4.36 0.44
C GLN A 151 -8.12 4.81 1.89
N LYS A 152 -7.74 6.06 2.11
CA LYS A 152 -7.56 6.62 3.45
C LYS A 152 -8.88 6.90 4.11
N GLY A 153 -8.98 6.49 5.37
CA GLY A 153 -10.13 6.74 6.23
C GLY A 153 -9.92 7.94 7.14
N VAL A 154 -10.65 7.92 8.24
CA VAL A 154 -10.67 8.99 9.24
C VAL A 154 -10.03 8.50 10.53
N VAL A 155 -9.18 9.31 11.13
CA VAL A 155 -8.66 9.09 12.48
C VAL A 155 -9.70 9.63 13.45
N THR A 156 -10.22 8.77 14.31
CA THR A 156 -11.32 9.10 15.23
C THR A 156 -10.90 9.19 16.70
N GLU A 157 -9.62 9.13 16.96
CA GLU A 157 -9.07 9.24 18.33
C GLU A 157 -9.00 10.67 18.80
#